data_9989691339a14e19594ef72225abf1e9
#
_entry.id   9989691339a14e19594ef72225abf1e9
#
_cell.length_a   1.000
_cell.length_b   1.000
_cell.length_c   1.000
_cell.angle_alpha   90.00
_cell.angle_beta   90.00
_cell.angle_gamma   90.00
#
_symmetry.space_group_name_H-M   'P 1'
#
loop_
_entity.id
_entity.type
_entity.pdbx_description
1 polymer ?
#
loop_
_entity_poly.entity_id
_entity_poly.type
_entity_poly.pdbx_seq_one_letter_code
_entity_poly.pdbx_strand_id
1 'polypeptide(L)'
;MVLPVSVGDFSDYLCSKDHILNCSEVLGRGRELPRNFLSYPIAYTGKAGSVVVSGTDVVRPRGLIRQPATSDEIKLSECHQLDFELEIACVIGRGSMMGEP
;
A
#
# COMPACT_ATOMS: atom_id res chain seq x y z
N MET A 1 19.99 -9.63 -9.65
CA MET A 1 19.56 -8.84 -8.47
C MET A 1 18.90 -9.81 -7.51
N VAL A 2 19.01 -9.58 -6.21
CA VAL A 2 18.38 -10.40 -5.18
C VAL A 2 17.65 -9.50 -4.18
N LEU A 3 16.65 -10.03 -3.49
CA LEU A 3 16.05 -9.32 -2.37
C LEU A 3 17.07 -9.21 -1.23
N PRO A 4 17.13 -8.07 -0.52
CA PRO A 4 18.09 -7.87 0.56
C PRO A 4 17.82 -8.77 1.77
N VAL A 5 16.58 -9.21 1.93
CA VAL A 5 16.12 -10.09 3.02
C VAL A 5 15.06 -11.05 2.52
N SER A 6 14.84 -12.12 3.27
CA SER A 6 13.62 -12.94 3.13
C SER A 6 12.49 -12.22 3.84
N VAL A 7 11.50 -11.73 3.07
CA VAL A 7 10.39 -10.96 3.62
C VAL A 7 9.39 -11.90 4.28
N GLY A 8 9.36 -11.89 5.60
CA GLY A 8 8.35 -12.64 6.38
C GLY A 8 7.04 -11.86 6.48
N ASP A 9 7.16 -10.59 6.86
CA ASP A 9 6.06 -9.63 6.94
C ASP A 9 6.62 -8.21 6.90
N PHE A 10 5.76 -7.24 6.65
CA PHE A 10 6.11 -5.82 6.74
C PHE A 10 4.88 -4.96 7.02
N SER A 11 5.11 -3.80 7.56
CA SER A 11 4.10 -2.75 7.69
C SER A 11 4.40 -1.64 6.71
N ASP A 12 3.36 -1.18 6.05
CA ASP A 12 3.40 -0.06 5.14
C ASP A 12 2.85 1.19 5.84
N TYR A 13 3.40 2.35 5.53
CA TYR A 13 3.10 3.60 6.24
C TYR A 13 2.79 4.72 5.27
N LEU A 14 1.71 5.42 5.51
CA LEU A 14 1.35 6.63 4.78
C LEU A 14 2.07 7.84 5.39
N CYS A 15 3.34 8.03 5.04
CA CYS A 15 4.19 9.08 5.63
C CYS A 15 4.30 10.35 4.80
N SER A 16 3.94 10.32 3.50
CA SER A 16 4.01 11.50 2.64
C SER A 16 2.76 12.34 2.75
N LYS A 17 2.91 13.57 3.25
CA LYS A 17 1.83 14.55 3.34
C LYS A 17 1.21 14.86 1.98
N ASP A 18 2.05 15.08 0.96
CA ASP A 18 1.56 15.46 -0.37
C ASP A 18 0.82 14.30 -1.04
N HIS A 19 1.33 13.08 -0.89
CA HIS A 19 0.65 11.89 -1.36
C HIS A 19 -0.74 11.75 -0.72
N ILE A 20 -0.85 11.86 0.58
CA ILE A 20 -2.13 11.75 1.29
C ILE A 20 -3.12 12.83 0.86
N LEU A 21 -2.67 14.08 0.71
CA LEU A 21 -3.52 15.16 0.24
C LEU A 21 -4.03 14.91 -1.19
N ASN A 22 -3.18 14.41 -2.07
CA ASN A 22 -3.55 14.08 -3.44
C ASN A 22 -4.52 12.89 -3.50
N CYS A 23 -4.26 11.83 -2.74
CA CYS A 23 -5.16 10.69 -2.63
C CYS A 23 -6.53 11.09 -2.07
N SER A 24 -6.55 11.92 -1.04
CA SER A 24 -7.80 12.41 -0.44
C SER A 24 -8.65 13.20 -1.46
N GLU A 25 -7.99 14.03 -2.26
CA GLU A 25 -8.66 14.80 -3.34
C GLU A 25 -9.21 13.88 -4.43
N VAL A 26 -8.41 12.94 -4.93
CA VAL A 26 -8.81 11.96 -5.96
C VAL A 26 -9.98 11.09 -5.50
N LEU A 27 -10.01 10.73 -4.22
CA LEU A 27 -11.09 9.95 -3.62
C LEU A 27 -12.35 10.79 -3.26
N GLY A 28 -12.37 12.08 -3.62
CA GLY A 28 -13.50 12.97 -3.39
C GLY A 28 -13.74 13.33 -1.91
N ARG A 29 -12.71 13.18 -1.06
CA ARG A 29 -12.77 13.46 0.38
C ARG A 29 -12.34 14.89 0.74
N GLY A 30 -12.04 15.72 -0.28
CA GLY A 30 -11.41 17.02 -0.09
C GLY A 30 -9.89 16.86 0.13
N ARG A 31 -9.17 17.98 0.13
CA ARG A 31 -7.71 18.01 0.31
C ARG A 31 -7.37 18.13 1.79
N GLU A 32 -7.66 17.09 2.56
CA GLU A 32 -7.50 17.09 4.01
C GLU A 32 -6.61 15.94 4.50
N LEU A 33 -5.86 16.22 5.55
CA LEU A 33 -5.06 15.19 6.23
C LEU A 33 -5.93 14.41 7.21
N PRO A 34 -5.72 13.11 7.35
CA PRO A 34 -6.33 12.32 8.41
C PRO A 34 -5.98 12.89 9.79
N ARG A 35 -6.92 12.77 10.71
CA ARG A 35 -6.70 13.17 12.10
C ARG A 35 -5.45 12.45 12.64
N ASN A 36 -4.63 13.19 13.38
CA ASN A 36 -3.39 12.70 13.97
C ASN A 36 -2.28 12.29 12.98
N PHE A 37 -2.41 12.57 11.68
CA PHE A 37 -1.41 12.24 10.69
C PHE A 37 0.01 12.70 11.07
N LEU A 38 0.14 13.89 11.67
CA LEU A 38 1.44 14.45 12.07
C LEU A 38 1.99 13.84 13.39
N SER A 39 1.19 13.07 14.11
CA SER A 39 1.60 12.45 15.37
C SER A 39 1.79 10.94 15.23
N TYR A 40 0.94 10.30 14.45
CA TYR A 40 0.96 8.86 14.21
C TYR A 40 0.75 8.59 12.73
N PRO A 41 1.75 8.05 12.00
CA PRO A 41 1.54 7.64 10.63
C PRO A 41 0.49 6.52 10.58
N ILE A 42 -0.37 6.59 9.57
CA ILE A 42 -1.28 5.49 9.27
C ILE A 42 -0.46 4.33 8.74
N ALA A 43 -0.68 3.15 9.30
CA ALA A 43 0.02 1.94 8.90
C ALA A 43 -0.95 0.80 8.64
N TYR A 44 -0.55 -0.13 7.78
CA TYR A 44 -1.28 -1.36 7.50
C TYR A 44 -0.32 -2.50 7.18
N THR A 45 -0.79 -3.72 7.31
CA THR A 45 0.00 -4.92 6.99
C THR A 45 0.14 -5.06 5.49
N GLY A 46 1.36 -5.19 5.01
CA GLY A 46 1.67 -5.41 3.61
C GLY A 46 1.44 -6.86 3.16
N LYS A 47 1.51 -7.07 1.85
CA LYS A 47 1.41 -8.40 1.22
C LYS A 47 2.79 -8.98 0.96
N ALA A 48 3.45 -9.49 2.01
CA ALA A 48 4.80 -10.05 1.93
C ALA A 48 4.95 -11.13 0.83
N GLY A 49 3.94 -11.95 0.63
CA GLY A 49 3.95 -13.01 -0.38
C GLY A 49 3.98 -12.54 -1.84
N SER A 50 3.77 -11.25 -2.11
CA SER A 50 3.85 -10.67 -3.46
C SER A 50 5.10 -9.81 -3.68
N VAL A 51 6.01 -9.77 -2.72
CA VAL A 51 7.30 -9.07 -2.87
C VAL A 51 8.24 -9.93 -3.71
N VAL A 52 8.61 -9.41 -4.86
CA VAL A 52 9.51 -10.09 -5.81
C VAL A 52 10.70 -9.22 -6.16
N VAL A 53 11.76 -9.84 -6.67
CA VAL A 53 12.95 -9.11 -7.11
C VAL A 53 12.67 -8.28 -8.37
N SER A 54 13.31 -7.12 -8.49
CA SER A 54 13.23 -6.28 -9.69
C SER A 54 13.61 -7.06 -10.95
N GLY A 55 12.86 -6.83 -12.02
CA GLY A 55 12.95 -7.56 -13.28
C GLY A 55 11.96 -8.70 -13.38
N THR A 56 11.21 -9.00 -12.33
CA THR A 56 10.07 -9.92 -12.40
C THR A 56 8.87 -9.19 -12.98
N ASP A 57 8.22 -9.80 -13.95
CA ASP A 57 7.00 -9.25 -14.55
C ASP A 57 5.85 -9.24 -13.55
N VAL A 58 5.10 -8.15 -13.55
CA VAL A 58 3.86 -8.03 -12.76
C VAL A 58 2.68 -8.29 -13.69
N VAL A 59 2.04 -9.42 -13.52
CA VAL A 59 0.83 -9.76 -14.27
C VAL A 59 -0.33 -8.91 -13.76
N ARG A 60 -1.09 -8.32 -14.71
CA ARG A 60 -2.29 -7.55 -14.35
C ARG A 60 -3.22 -8.37 -13.46
N PRO A 61 -3.53 -7.91 -12.26
CA PRO A 61 -4.34 -8.70 -11.33
C PRO A 61 -5.79 -8.81 -11.81
N ARG A 62 -6.43 -9.89 -11.38
CA ARG A 62 -7.87 -10.14 -11.55
C ARG A 62 -8.51 -10.24 -10.18
N GLY A 63 -9.73 -9.76 -10.06
CA GLY A 63 -10.45 -9.79 -8.80
C GLY A 63 -11.93 -9.49 -8.97
N LEU A 64 -12.64 -9.51 -7.86
CA LEU A 64 -14.04 -9.10 -7.82
C LEU A 64 -14.11 -7.58 -7.86
N ILE A 65 -14.65 -7.05 -8.92
CA ILE A 65 -14.77 -5.61 -9.15
C ILE A 65 -16.25 -5.24 -9.16
N ARG A 66 -16.60 -4.25 -8.34
CA ARG A 66 -17.93 -3.64 -8.39
C ARG A 66 -18.03 -2.84 -9.68
N GLN A 67 -19.07 -3.09 -10.42
CA GLN A 67 -19.40 -2.29 -11.61
C GLN A 67 -19.76 -0.85 -11.18
N PRO A 68 -19.72 0.14 -12.12
CA PRO A 68 -19.89 1.56 -11.76
C PRO A 68 -21.08 1.81 -10.85
N ALA A 69 -21.05 2.91 -10.11
CA ALA A 69 -21.88 3.27 -8.95
C ALA A 69 -23.41 3.09 -9.07
N THR A 70 -23.92 2.70 -10.23
CA THR A 70 -25.36 2.48 -10.49
C THR A 70 -25.79 1.01 -10.38
N SER A 71 -24.86 0.10 -10.13
CA SER A 71 -25.12 -1.34 -10.09
C SER A 71 -24.44 -1.97 -8.90
N ASP A 72 -25.17 -2.80 -8.15
CA ASP A 72 -24.59 -3.67 -7.12
C ASP A 72 -23.93 -4.93 -7.70
N GLU A 73 -23.81 -4.98 -9.01
CA GLU A 73 -23.23 -6.13 -9.71
C GLU A 73 -21.72 -6.20 -9.47
N ILE A 74 -21.27 -7.36 -8.98
CA ILE A 74 -19.86 -7.69 -8.77
C ILE A 74 -19.47 -8.73 -9.83
N LYS A 75 -18.42 -8.42 -10.57
CA LYS A 75 -17.87 -9.34 -11.59
C LYS A 75 -16.42 -9.65 -11.34
N LEU A 76 -16.03 -10.88 -11.66
CA LEU A 76 -14.62 -11.23 -11.74
C LEU A 76 -14.05 -10.67 -13.06
N SER A 77 -13.19 -9.69 -12.96
CA SER A 77 -12.55 -9.08 -14.13
C SER A 77 -11.10 -8.71 -13.86
N GLU A 78 -10.38 -8.32 -14.91
CA GLU A 78 -9.06 -7.71 -14.78
C GLU A 78 -9.16 -6.33 -14.15
N CYS A 79 -8.12 -5.94 -13.42
CA CYS A 79 -7.99 -4.59 -12.88
C CYS A 79 -8.01 -3.57 -14.03
N HIS A 80 -8.98 -2.67 -14.03
CA HIS A 80 -9.15 -1.67 -15.08
C HIS A 80 -8.20 -0.50 -14.92
N GLN A 81 -7.82 -0.18 -13.69
CA GLN A 81 -6.94 0.93 -13.34
C GLN A 81 -5.75 0.36 -12.56
N LEU A 82 -4.62 0.25 -13.23
CA LEU A 82 -3.36 -0.18 -12.62
C LEU A 82 -2.56 1.07 -12.30
N ASP A 83 -2.10 1.16 -11.07
CA ASP A 83 -1.25 2.22 -10.56
C ASP A 83 0.04 1.63 -9.99
N PHE A 84 1.01 2.48 -9.70
CA PHE A 84 2.23 2.12 -8.99
C PHE A 84 2.66 3.28 -8.08
N GLU A 85 3.41 2.94 -7.04
CA GLU A 85 3.99 3.89 -6.12
C GLU A 85 5.49 3.64 -5.99
N LEU A 86 6.27 4.71 -5.88
CA LEU A 86 7.71 4.62 -5.61
C LEU A 86 7.94 4.86 -4.13
N GLU A 87 8.45 3.84 -3.46
CA GLU A 87 8.62 3.85 -2.01
C GLU A 87 10.03 3.45 -1.58
N ILE A 88 10.36 3.85 -0.36
CA ILE A 88 11.59 3.45 0.33
C ILE A 88 11.21 2.50 1.46
N ALA A 89 11.86 1.34 1.49
CA ALA A 89 11.70 0.39 2.58
C ALA A 89 12.91 0.43 3.53
N CYS A 90 12.63 0.28 4.83
CA CYS A 90 13.64 0.11 5.87
C CYS A 90 13.62 -1.32 6.40
N VAL A 91 14.79 -1.91 6.54
CA VAL A 91 14.93 -3.23 7.16
C VAL A 91 15.36 -3.05 8.61
N ILE A 92 14.62 -3.65 9.53
CA ILE A 92 14.97 -3.67 10.95
C ILE A 92 16.12 -4.68 11.15
N GLY A 93 17.34 -4.18 11.23
CA GLY A 93 18.54 -5.01 11.38
C GLY A 93 18.71 -5.56 12.79
N ARG A 94 18.27 -4.82 13.82
CA ARG A 94 18.26 -5.24 15.22
C ARG A 94 16.92 -4.87 15.83
N GLY A 95 16.19 -5.87 16.27
CA GLY A 95 14.93 -5.67 17.00
C GLY A 95 15.15 -5.22 18.44
N SER A 96 14.10 -4.67 19.04
CA SER A 96 14.01 -4.43 20.49
C SER A 96 13.32 -5.59 21.19
N MET A 97 13.51 -5.67 22.51
CA MET A 97 12.70 -6.58 23.33
C MET A 97 11.27 -6.08 23.41
N MET A 98 10.33 -6.97 23.67
CA MET A 98 8.94 -6.59 23.84
C MET A 98 8.79 -5.60 25.00
N GLY A 99 8.15 -4.44 24.72
CA GLY A 99 7.96 -3.37 25.68
C GLY A 99 9.12 -2.36 25.77
N GLU A 100 10.18 -2.55 25.02
CA GLU A 100 11.23 -1.55 24.85
C GLU A 100 10.88 -0.60 23.69
N PRO A 101 11.24 0.70 23.79
CA PRO A 101 11.03 1.66 22.71
C PRO A 101 11.90 1.37 21.48
#